data_28aba02c123522d508800e863be1e934
#
_entry.id   28aba02c123522d508800e863be1e934
#
_cell.length_a   1.000
_cell.length_b   1.000
_cell.length_c   1.000
_cell.angle_alpha   90.00
_cell.angle_beta   90.00
_cell.angle_gamma   90.00
#
_symmetry.space_group_name_H-M   'P 1'
#
loop_
_entity.id
_entity.type
_entity.pdbx_description
1 polymer ?
#
loop_
_entity_poly.entity_id
_entity_poly.type
_entity_poly.pdbx_seq_one_letter_code
_entity_poly.pdbx_strand_id
1 'polypeptide(L)'
;MLEIGTKAPEFTLPDQNGDLRSLSDYREQKVILYFYPKDMTGGCTKQACGFGELYPQFREKGAVVLGVSKDSVASHKKFEEKYGLPFTLLSDPEKSVLQAYDVWKEKMNYGKVTMGVVRTTYLIDEIGVIINAHEKVSASENPAQMLKALEIGRAHV
;
A
#
# COMPACT_ATOMS: atom_id res chain seq x y z
N MET A 1 -6.94 -8.19 -9.30
CA MET A 1 -6.89 -8.07 -7.82
C MET A 1 -6.96 -9.46 -7.21
N LEU A 2 -6.11 -9.73 -6.23
CA LEU A 2 -6.13 -11.01 -5.52
C LEU A 2 -7.38 -11.13 -4.67
N GLU A 3 -7.85 -12.37 -4.49
CA GLU A 3 -9.10 -12.63 -3.75
C GLU A 3 -8.89 -12.63 -2.24
N ILE A 4 -9.93 -12.22 -1.51
CA ILE A 4 -10.00 -12.33 -0.05
C ILE A 4 -9.91 -13.81 0.32
N GLY A 5 -9.12 -14.13 1.35
CA GLY A 5 -8.83 -15.49 1.76
C GLY A 5 -7.54 -16.05 1.17
N THR A 6 -6.94 -15.35 0.20
CA THR A 6 -5.67 -15.73 -0.39
C THR A 6 -4.52 -15.39 0.56
N LYS A 7 -3.53 -16.25 0.62
CA LYS A 7 -2.30 -15.95 1.33
C LYS A 7 -1.57 -14.83 0.58
N ALA A 8 -1.25 -13.73 1.28
CA ALA A 8 -0.54 -12.61 0.67
C ALA A 8 0.86 -13.05 0.22
N PRO A 9 1.25 -12.79 -1.05
CA PRO A 9 2.59 -13.14 -1.52
C PRO A 9 3.69 -12.49 -0.68
N GLU A 10 4.67 -13.29 -0.26
CA GLU A 10 5.82 -12.78 0.46
C GLU A 10 6.68 -11.92 -0.46
N PHE A 11 7.32 -10.91 0.12
CA PHE A 11 8.24 -10.04 -0.61
C PHE A 11 9.34 -9.53 0.31
N THR A 12 10.42 -9.06 -0.29
CA THR A 12 11.47 -8.31 0.40
C THR A 12 11.86 -7.14 -0.51
N LEU A 13 11.64 -5.93 -0.02
CA LEU A 13 11.88 -4.69 -0.77
C LEU A 13 12.58 -3.67 0.13
N PRO A 14 13.41 -2.79 -0.47
CA PRO A 14 14.03 -1.72 0.31
C PRO A 14 13.01 -0.63 0.64
N ASP A 15 13.11 -0.09 1.85
CA ASP A 15 12.31 1.06 2.27
C ASP A 15 12.98 2.38 1.85
N GLN A 16 12.44 3.50 2.28
CA GLN A 16 12.94 4.83 1.94
C GLN A 16 14.33 5.14 2.53
N ASN A 17 14.80 4.32 3.45
CA ASN A 17 16.14 4.43 4.03
C ASN A 17 17.12 3.41 3.43
N GLY A 18 16.65 2.58 2.49
CA GLY A 18 17.44 1.52 1.88
C GLY A 18 17.50 0.23 2.71
N ASP A 19 16.79 0.16 3.83
CA ASP A 19 16.74 -1.04 4.66
C ASP A 19 15.72 -2.03 4.07
N LEU A 20 16.09 -3.31 4.04
CA LEU A 20 15.20 -4.34 3.50
C LEU A 20 14.08 -4.65 4.48
N ARG A 21 12.86 -4.69 3.93
CA ARG A 21 11.64 -5.04 4.68
C ARG A 21 10.95 -6.20 3.98
N SER A 22 10.56 -7.20 4.75
CA SER A 22 9.79 -8.34 4.27
C SER A 22 8.39 -8.32 4.87
N LEU A 23 7.40 -8.81 4.13
CA LEU A 23 6.04 -8.90 4.66
C LEU A 23 6.02 -9.71 5.96
N SER A 24 6.79 -10.79 6.03
CA SER A 24 6.90 -11.65 7.22
C SER A 24 7.41 -10.92 8.46
N ASP A 25 8.08 -9.77 8.32
CA ASP A 25 8.53 -8.95 9.46
C ASP A 25 7.35 -8.39 10.25
N TYR A 26 6.17 -8.36 9.66
CA TYR A 26 4.96 -7.76 10.25
C TYR A 26 3.97 -8.79 10.76
N ARG A 27 4.40 -10.04 10.97
CA ARG A 27 3.54 -11.05 11.61
C ARG A 27 3.08 -10.55 12.98
N GLU A 28 1.88 -10.94 13.39
CA GLU A 28 1.21 -10.49 14.59
C GLU A 28 0.68 -9.06 14.53
N GLN A 29 0.84 -8.39 13.37
CA GLN A 29 0.24 -7.08 13.09
C GLN A 29 -0.62 -7.19 11.84
N LYS A 30 -1.65 -6.36 11.73
CA LYS A 30 -2.37 -6.18 10.47
C LYS A 30 -1.56 -5.24 9.58
N VAL A 31 -1.59 -5.49 8.28
CA VAL A 31 -0.86 -4.68 7.31
C VAL A 31 -1.83 -4.11 6.31
N ILE A 32 -1.82 -2.79 6.16
CA ILE A 32 -2.50 -2.12 5.06
C ILE A 32 -1.43 -1.89 4.00
N LEU A 33 -1.52 -2.64 2.91
CA LEU A 33 -0.57 -2.61 1.82
C LEU A 33 -1.22 -1.92 0.63
N TYR A 34 -0.80 -0.69 0.33
CA TYR A 34 -1.38 0.04 -0.79
C TYR A 34 -0.37 0.26 -1.90
N PHE A 35 -0.85 0.12 -3.13
CA PHE A 35 -0.07 0.26 -4.35
C PHE A 35 -0.51 1.53 -5.07
N TYR A 36 0.44 2.38 -5.45
CA TYR A 36 0.16 3.65 -6.08
C TYR A 36 1.11 3.91 -7.25
N PRO A 37 0.69 4.73 -8.24
CA PRO A 37 1.46 4.87 -9.48
C PRO A 37 2.81 5.57 -9.35
N LYS A 38 2.88 6.69 -8.63
CA LYS A 38 4.11 7.49 -8.64
C LYS A 38 4.15 8.52 -7.51
N ASP A 39 5.31 8.64 -6.86
CA ASP A 39 5.58 9.67 -5.85
C ASP A 39 5.34 11.07 -6.41
N MET A 40 4.95 11.98 -5.53
CA MET A 40 4.81 13.42 -5.83
C MET A 40 3.70 13.80 -6.81
N THR A 41 2.88 12.85 -7.28
CA THR A 41 1.70 13.18 -8.08
C THR A 41 0.55 13.60 -7.16
N GLY A 42 -0.42 14.38 -7.69
CA GLY A 42 -1.49 14.95 -6.90
C GLY A 42 -2.31 13.91 -6.12
N GLY A 43 -2.78 12.87 -6.80
CA GLY A 43 -3.57 11.81 -6.17
C GLY A 43 -2.76 11.00 -5.16
N CYS A 44 -1.53 10.63 -5.54
CA CYS A 44 -0.67 9.84 -4.66
C CYS A 44 -0.27 10.60 -3.40
N THR A 45 -0.08 11.92 -3.51
CA THR A 45 0.20 12.79 -2.37
C THR A 45 -1.01 12.84 -1.42
N LYS A 46 -2.23 13.00 -1.98
CA LYS A 46 -3.46 12.99 -1.15
C LYS A 46 -3.63 11.69 -0.40
N GLN A 47 -3.39 10.56 -1.07
CA GLN A 47 -3.52 9.25 -0.44
C GLN A 47 -2.49 9.07 0.67
N ALA A 48 -1.23 9.39 0.41
CA ALA A 48 -0.15 9.26 1.39
C ALA A 48 -0.38 10.17 2.60
N CYS A 49 -0.74 11.44 2.38
CA CYS A 49 -1.03 12.37 3.46
C CYS A 49 -2.24 11.93 4.28
N GLY A 50 -3.26 11.37 3.64
CA GLY A 50 -4.43 10.83 4.33
C GLY A 50 -4.07 9.66 5.24
N PHE A 51 -3.26 8.72 4.77
CA PHE A 51 -2.76 7.63 5.62
C PHE A 51 -1.88 8.16 6.75
N GLY A 52 -1.02 9.14 6.46
CA GLY A 52 -0.16 9.76 7.47
C GLY A 52 -0.95 10.42 8.58
N GLU A 53 -2.00 11.16 8.23
CA GLU A 53 -2.88 11.83 9.18
C GLU A 53 -3.61 10.83 10.09
N LEU A 54 -4.05 9.71 9.55
CA LEU A 54 -4.76 8.66 10.29
C LEU A 54 -3.84 7.63 10.92
N TYR A 55 -2.54 7.71 10.69
CA TYR A 55 -1.60 6.66 11.09
C TYR A 55 -1.65 6.33 12.59
N PRO A 56 -1.74 7.31 13.51
CA PRO A 56 -1.88 6.97 14.94
C PRO A 56 -3.08 6.07 15.22
N GLN A 57 -4.20 6.30 14.53
CA GLN A 57 -5.40 5.48 14.69
C GLN A 57 -5.20 4.06 14.16
N PHE A 58 -4.49 3.91 13.04
CA PHE A 58 -4.13 2.58 12.53
C PHE A 58 -3.26 1.83 13.52
N ARG A 59 -2.26 2.52 14.09
CA ARG A 59 -1.36 1.90 15.08
C ARG A 59 -2.10 1.47 16.35
N GLU A 60 -3.04 2.25 16.82
CA GLU A 60 -3.88 1.88 17.96
C GLU A 60 -4.67 0.60 17.71
N LYS A 61 -5.01 0.34 16.46
CA LYS A 61 -5.76 -0.87 16.07
C LYS A 61 -4.84 -2.04 15.69
N GLY A 62 -3.55 -1.92 15.94
CA GLY A 62 -2.58 -2.97 15.66
C GLY A 62 -2.21 -3.12 14.19
N ALA A 63 -2.36 -2.06 13.40
CA ALA A 63 -2.07 -2.08 11.97
C ALA A 63 -0.91 -1.15 11.61
N VAL A 64 -0.15 -1.55 10.59
CA VAL A 64 0.86 -0.71 9.94
C VAL A 64 0.41 -0.41 8.53
N VAL A 65 0.91 0.69 7.95
CA VAL A 65 0.65 1.06 6.55
C VAL A 65 1.97 0.93 5.79
N LEU A 66 1.93 0.24 4.66
CA LEU A 66 3.06 0.11 3.74
C LEU A 66 2.60 0.58 2.37
N GLY A 67 3.28 1.58 1.80
CA GLY A 67 3.02 2.05 0.44
C GLY A 67 4.05 1.47 -0.50
N VAL A 68 3.62 1.00 -1.68
CA VAL A 68 4.50 0.38 -2.68
C VAL A 68 4.32 1.05 -4.02
N SER A 69 5.43 1.43 -4.65
CA SER A 69 5.44 1.88 -6.04
C SER A 69 6.74 1.45 -6.71
N LYS A 70 6.85 1.70 -8.02
CA LYS A 70 8.06 1.40 -8.77
C LYS A 70 9.14 2.47 -8.63
N ASP A 71 8.86 3.54 -7.88
CA ASP A 71 9.82 4.61 -7.66
C ASP A 71 11.04 4.14 -6.89
N SER A 72 12.16 4.86 -7.03
CA SER A 72 13.42 4.53 -6.36
C SER A 72 13.37 4.84 -4.87
N VAL A 73 14.32 4.25 -4.12
CA VAL A 73 14.51 4.56 -2.70
C VAL A 73 14.74 6.06 -2.50
N ALA A 74 15.54 6.70 -3.36
CA ALA A 74 15.81 8.14 -3.28
C ALA A 74 14.54 8.97 -3.48
N SER A 75 13.68 8.58 -4.41
CA SER A 75 12.39 9.24 -4.63
C SER A 75 11.49 9.13 -3.40
N HIS A 76 11.39 7.93 -2.84
CA HIS A 76 10.60 7.68 -1.62
C HIS A 76 11.11 8.51 -0.44
N LYS A 77 12.42 8.65 -0.30
CA LYS A 77 13.00 9.46 0.78
C LYS A 77 12.59 10.92 0.65
N LYS A 78 12.65 11.47 -0.55
CA LYS A 78 12.21 12.85 -0.81
C LYS A 78 10.72 13.02 -0.53
N PHE A 79 9.91 12.04 -0.90
CA PHE A 79 8.47 12.05 -0.67
C PHE A 79 8.15 12.04 0.83
N GLU A 80 8.80 11.15 1.57
CA GLU A 80 8.66 11.07 3.03
C GLU A 80 9.02 12.40 3.69
N GLU A 81 10.18 12.97 3.32
CA GLU A 81 10.68 14.20 3.94
C GLU A 81 9.79 15.39 3.62
N LYS A 82 9.33 15.50 2.37
CA LYS A 82 8.51 16.63 1.94
C LYS A 82 7.18 16.71 2.68
N TYR A 83 6.55 15.57 2.91
CA TYR A 83 5.21 15.51 3.50
C TYR A 83 5.18 14.96 4.92
N GLY A 84 6.33 14.66 5.51
CA GLY A 84 6.40 14.15 6.88
C GLY A 84 5.65 12.83 7.06
N LEU A 85 5.80 11.90 6.10
CA LEU A 85 5.06 10.64 6.14
C LEU A 85 5.59 9.74 7.26
N PRO A 86 4.74 9.29 8.19
CA PRO A 86 5.19 8.51 9.36
C PRO A 86 5.25 7.00 9.13
N PHE A 87 4.98 6.54 7.91
CA PHE A 87 4.93 5.11 7.59
C PHE A 87 5.95 4.75 6.51
N THR A 88 6.09 3.46 6.24
CA THR A 88 7.10 2.92 5.33
C THR A 88 6.65 2.97 3.87
N LEU A 89 7.55 3.40 3.00
CA LEU A 89 7.39 3.34 1.54
C LEU A 89 8.39 2.32 1.01
N LEU A 90 7.91 1.40 0.16
CA LEU A 90 8.73 0.31 -0.40
C LEU A 90 8.94 0.50 -1.90
N SER A 91 10.16 0.26 -2.35
CA SER A 91 10.58 0.47 -3.73
C SER A 91 10.59 -0.85 -4.50
N ASP A 92 9.81 -0.94 -5.59
CA ASP A 92 9.72 -2.12 -6.47
C ASP A 92 10.00 -1.74 -7.93
N PRO A 93 11.24 -1.30 -8.26
CA PRO A 93 11.54 -0.85 -9.62
C PRO A 93 11.46 -1.96 -10.67
N GLU A 94 11.62 -3.20 -10.27
CA GLU A 94 11.52 -4.35 -11.17
C GLU A 94 10.08 -4.81 -11.37
N LYS A 95 9.13 -4.28 -10.59
CA LYS A 95 7.69 -4.56 -10.71
C LYS A 95 7.29 -6.00 -10.38
N SER A 96 8.19 -6.77 -9.75
CA SER A 96 7.90 -8.16 -9.39
C SER A 96 6.79 -8.27 -8.34
N VAL A 97 6.79 -7.39 -7.36
CA VAL A 97 5.75 -7.37 -6.32
C VAL A 97 4.45 -6.78 -6.86
N LEU A 98 4.54 -5.74 -7.70
CA LEU A 98 3.36 -5.19 -8.39
C LEU A 98 2.64 -6.27 -9.20
N GLN A 99 3.39 -7.13 -9.85
CA GLN A 99 2.83 -8.24 -10.63
C GLN A 99 2.28 -9.33 -9.72
N ALA A 100 2.99 -9.69 -8.66
CA ALA A 100 2.54 -10.71 -7.72
C ALA A 100 1.21 -10.34 -7.06
N TYR A 101 0.99 -9.05 -6.82
CA TYR A 101 -0.25 -8.56 -6.22
C TYR A 101 -1.31 -8.15 -7.25
N ASP A 102 -1.06 -8.44 -8.53
CA ASP A 102 -2.01 -8.20 -9.62
C ASP A 102 -2.47 -6.74 -9.73
N VAL A 103 -1.52 -5.80 -9.57
CA VAL A 103 -1.81 -4.36 -9.69
C VAL A 103 -1.13 -3.72 -10.91
N TRP A 104 -0.21 -4.42 -11.57
CA TRP A 104 0.47 -3.96 -12.78
C TRP A 104 -0.33 -4.43 -13.99
N LYS A 105 -1.07 -3.50 -14.61
CA LYS A 105 -2.08 -3.82 -15.63
C LYS A 105 -2.06 -2.83 -16.79
N GLU A 106 -2.70 -3.22 -17.89
CA GLU A 106 -2.94 -2.32 -19.00
C GLU A 106 -3.88 -1.20 -18.57
N LYS A 107 -3.53 0.03 -18.93
CA LYS A 107 -4.35 1.21 -18.73
C LYS A 107 -4.56 1.92 -20.06
N MET A 108 -5.77 2.39 -20.29
CA MET A 108 -6.09 3.27 -21.41
C MET A 108 -5.82 4.71 -20.98
N ASN A 109 -4.94 5.42 -21.72
CA ASN A 109 -4.60 6.79 -21.42
C ASN A 109 -4.50 7.57 -22.73
N TYR A 110 -5.41 8.52 -22.93
CA TYR A 110 -5.51 9.31 -24.17
C TYR A 110 -5.57 8.45 -25.45
N GLY A 111 -6.33 7.36 -25.40
CA GLY A 111 -6.47 6.45 -26.56
C GLY A 111 -5.32 5.48 -26.75
N LYS A 112 -4.30 5.51 -25.89
CA LYS A 112 -3.16 4.59 -25.93
C LYS A 112 -3.24 3.59 -24.79
N VAL A 113 -2.92 2.33 -25.08
CA VAL A 113 -2.82 1.28 -24.07
C VAL A 113 -1.38 1.28 -23.55
N THR A 114 -1.23 1.49 -22.24
CA THR A 114 0.09 1.43 -21.57
C THR A 114 -0.04 0.59 -20.30
N MET A 115 1.08 0.05 -19.86
CA MET A 115 1.11 -0.66 -18.57
C MET A 115 1.29 0.34 -17.44
N GLY A 116 0.59 0.11 -16.34
CA GLY A 116 0.69 0.97 -15.17
C GLY A 116 0.09 0.33 -13.93
N VAL A 117 0.22 1.03 -12.81
CA VAL A 117 -0.33 0.57 -11.53
C VAL A 117 -1.79 0.97 -11.44
N VAL A 118 -2.66 -0.01 -11.21
CA VAL A 118 -4.05 0.24 -10.81
C VAL A 118 -4.03 0.41 -9.29
N ARG A 119 -4.44 1.59 -8.83
CA ARG A 119 -4.42 1.93 -7.39
C ARG A 119 -5.27 0.93 -6.61
N THR A 120 -4.60 0.09 -5.82
CA THR A 120 -5.20 -1.05 -5.12
C THR A 120 -4.69 -1.11 -3.69
N THR A 121 -5.54 -1.45 -2.75
CA THR A 121 -5.17 -1.57 -1.34
C THR A 121 -5.67 -2.88 -0.76
N TYR A 122 -4.80 -3.59 -0.07
CA TYR A 122 -5.09 -4.84 0.60
C TYR A 122 -4.97 -4.67 2.11
N LEU A 123 -5.85 -5.33 2.84
CA LEU A 123 -5.72 -5.50 4.29
C LEU A 123 -5.31 -6.96 4.54
N ILE A 124 -4.17 -7.14 5.18
CA ILE A 124 -3.57 -8.46 5.46
C ILE A 124 -3.60 -8.67 6.96
N ASP A 125 -4.03 -9.84 7.40
CA ASP A 125 -4.13 -10.14 8.82
C ASP A 125 -2.79 -10.57 9.44
N GLU A 126 -2.84 -10.91 10.73
CA GLU A 126 -1.64 -11.23 11.53
C GLU A 126 -0.91 -12.49 11.10
N ILE A 127 -1.57 -13.35 10.33
CA ILE A 127 -0.97 -14.59 9.81
C ILE A 127 -0.67 -14.53 8.31
N GLY A 128 -0.87 -13.37 7.69
CA GLY A 128 -0.51 -13.15 6.28
C GLY A 128 -1.60 -13.46 5.29
N VAL A 129 -2.86 -13.48 5.70
CA VAL A 129 -4.00 -13.74 4.79
C VAL A 129 -4.68 -12.41 4.43
N ILE A 130 -5.04 -12.25 3.15
CA ILE A 130 -5.79 -11.08 2.69
C ILE A 130 -7.22 -11.19 3.19
N ILE A 131 -7.65 -10.22 4.00
CA ILE A 131 -9.00 -10.20 4.57
C ILE A 131 -9.88 -9.09 4.02
N ASN A 132 -9.30 -8.15 3.26
CA ASN A 132 -10.04 -7.09 2.59
C ASN A 132 -9.22 -6.60 1.40
N ALA A 133 -9.87 -6.20 0.32
CA ALA A 133 -9.19 -5.77 -0.89
C ALA A 133 -10.08 -4.80 -1.67
N HIS A 134 -9.48 -3.70 -2.16
CA HIS A 134 -10.15 -2.70 -2.97
C HIS A 134 -9.25 -2.29 -4.13
N GLU A 135 -9.77 -2.35 -5.35
CA GLU A 135 -9.06 -1.85 -6.54
C GLU A 135 -9.70 -0.57 -7.06
N LYS A 136 -8.96 0.16 -7.89
CA LYS A 136 -9.43 1.44 -8.46
C LYS A 136 -9.91 2.40 -7.39
N VAL A 137 -9.20 2.44 -6.26
CA VAL A 137 -9.62 3.23 -5.09
C VAL A 137 -9.48 4.73 -5.34
N SER A 138 -10.33 5.50 -4.69
CA SER A 138 -10.17 6.95 -4.61
C SER A 138 -9.02 7.30 -3.69
N ALA A 139 -8.04 8.07 -4.18
CA ALA A 139 -6.87 8.45 -3.40
C ALA A 139 -7.25 9.21 -2.13
N SER A 140 -8.25 10.09 -2.19
CA SER A 140 -8.68 10.89 -1.04
C SER A 140 -9.53 10.11 -0.04
N GLU A 141 -10.30 9.11 -0.50
CA GLU A 141 -11.22 8.36 0.36
C GLU A 141 -10.63 7.07 0.92
N ASN A 142 -9.63 6.51 0.26
CA ASN A 142 -9.08 5.20 0.61
C ASN A 142 -8.53 5.11 2.05
N PRO A 143 -7.81 6.10 2.59
CA PRO A 143 -7.34 6.01 3.98
C PRO A 143 -8.47 5.81 4.99
N ALA A 144 -9.55 6.59 4.91
CA ALA A 144 -10.70 6.43 5.80
C ALA A 144 -11.43 5.11 5.55
N GLN A 145 -11.51 4.67 4.29
CA GLN A 145 -12.09 3.38 3.92
C GLN A 145 -11.36 2.23 4.61
N MET A 146 -10.02 2.26 4.64
CA MET A 146 -9.23 1.21 5.26
C MET A 146 -9.32 1.23 6.78
N LEU A 147 -9.42 2.42 7.38
CA LEU A 147 -9.64 2.53 8.82
C LEU A 147 -10.97 1.89 9.21
N LYS A 148 -12.01 2.14 8.43
CA LYS A 148 -13.32 1.53 8.63
C LYS A 148 -13.27 0.01 8.45
N ALA A 149 -12.51 -0.47 7.46
CA ALA A 149 -12.34 -1.91 7.23
C ALA A 149 -11.71 -2.60 8.44
N LEU A 150 -10.75 -1.94 9.10
CA LEU A 150 -10.16 -2.45 10.35
C LEU A 150 -11.20 -2.57 11.47
N GLU A 151 -12.05 -1.57 11.61
CA GLU A 151 -13.09 -1.55 12.65
C GLU A 151 -14.12 -2.66 12.42
N ILE A 152 -14.53 -2.88 11.19
CA ILE A 152 -15.47 -3.95 10.83
C ILE A 152 -14.83 -5.32 11.10
N GLY A 153 -13.55 -5.51 10.73
CA GLY A 153 -12.84 -6.75 10.99
C GLY A 153 -12.76 -7.08 12.46
N ARG A 154 -12.59 -6.09 13.31
CA ARG A 154 -12.56 -6.27 14.77
C ARG A 154 -13.93 -6.64 15.34
N ALA A 155 -14.99 -6.14 14.74
CA ALA A 155 -16.36 -6.42 15.18
C ALA A 155 -16.77 -7.88 14.92
N HIS A 156 -16.08 -8.58 14.04
CA HIS A 156 -16.35 -9.97 13.68
C HIS A 156 -15.48 -10.99 14.41
N VAL A 157 -14.66 -10.54 15.31
CA VAL A 157 -13.75 -11.41 16.09
C VAL A 157 -14.47 -11.99 17.30
#